data_e173212bf83f09bec896a675f3a3a8f4
#
_entry.id   e173212bf83f09bec896a675f3a3a8f4
#
_cell.length_a   1.000
_cell.length_b   1.000
_cell.length_c   1.000
_cell.angle_alpha   90.00
_cell.angle_beta   90.00
_cell.angle_gamma   90.00
#
_symmetry.space_group_name_H-M   'P 1'
#
loop_
_entity.id
_entity.type
_entity.pdbx_description
1 polymer ?
#
loop_
_entity_poly.entity_id
_entity_poly.type
_entity_poly.pdbx_seq_one_letter_code
_entity_poly.pdbx_strand_id
1 'polypeptide(L)'
;PLSCFLMIRRPPRSTLFPYTTLFRSDGKFLKLCQAVGEKYPEITTDDWYIDIMTAKLVDKKRRTDFQVFVLPNLYGDIITDEAAEFQGGVGTAGSGNIGKRYAMFEAIHGSAPRMVKEGRAQYADPCSMLRASVMLLSHIGYQAQADKLTAALDKCMFTEKALTVTGRDTGCTCTEFGDYVMRTIETL
;
A
#
# COMPACT_ATOMS: atom_id res chain seq x y z
N PRO A 1 4.05 16.05 -12.61
CA PRO A 1 2.66 16.32 -12.22
C PRO A 1 2.13 15.16 -11.40
N LEU A 2 1.57 15.47 -10.22
CA LEU A 2 0.89 14.51 -9.37
C LEU A 2 -0.47 14.23 -9.99
N SER A 3 -0.77 12.96 -10.30
CA SER A 3 -2.12 12.54 -10.71
C SER A 3 -2.82 11.98 -9.48
N CYS A 4 -3.94 12.59 -9.09
CA CYS A 4 -4.79 12.10 -8.00
C CYS A 4 -6.03 11.46 -8.61
N PHE A 5 -6.33 10.22 -8.24
CA PHE A 5 -7.48 9.49 -8.75
C PHE A 5 -8.56 9.32 -7.70
N LEU A 6 -9.77 9.55 -8.14
CA LEU A 6 -10.97 9.37 -7.37
C LEU A 6 -11.74 8.18 -7.93
N MET A 7 -11.94 7.15 -7.12
CA MET A 7 -12.70 5.98 -7.55
C MET A 7 -14.05 5.90 -6.87
N ILE A 8 -15.11 5.88 -7.67
CA ILE A 8 -16.47 5.68 -7.19
C ILE A 8 -17.22 4.76 -8.14
N ARG A 9 -17.93 3.82 -7.57
CA ARG A 9 -18.82 2.94 -8.32
C ARG A 9 -20.10 3.68 -8.70
N ARG A 10 -20.39 3.87 -10.01
CA ARG A 10 -21.72 4.26 -10.47
C ARG A 10 -22.64 3.05 -10.51
N PRO A 11 -23.95 3.20 -10.24
CA PRO A 11 -24.89 2.10 -10.32
C PRO A 11 -25.01 1.57 -11.74
N PRO A 12 -25.01 0.25 -11.96
CA PRO A 12 -25.47 -0.30 -13.22
C PRO A 12 -26.95 0.05 -13.41
N ARG A 13 -27.33 0.38 -14.63
CA ARG A 13 -28.71 0.79 -14.99
C ARG A 13 -29.81 -0.26 -14.75
N SER A 14 -29.50 -1.42 -14.18
CA SER A 14 -30.38 -2.59 -14.17
C SER A 14 -30.30 -3.48 -12.93
N THR A 15 -30.37 -2.98 -11.70
CA THR A 15 -30.50 -3.87 -10.53
C THR A 15 -31.49 -3.36 -9.50
N LEU A 16 -32.39 -4.28 -9.14
CA LEU A 16 -33.58 -4.12 -8.28
C LEU A 16 -33.28 -4.11 -6.76
N PHE A 17 -32.18 -3.52 -6.28
CA PHE A 17 -31.91 -3.36 -4.86
C PHE A 17 -32.00 -1.90 -4.43
N PRO A 18 -32.39 -1.59 -3.18
CA PRO A 18 -32.57 -0.21 -2.72
C PRO A 18 -31.23 0.52 -2.65
N TYR A 19 -30.89 1.16 -3.73
CA TYR A 19 -29.66 1.90 -4.01
C TYR A 19 -29.41 3.14 -3.17
N THR A 20 -30.30 3.46 -2.24
CA THR A 20 -30.41 4.82 -1.74
C THR A 20 -29.34 5.23 -0.73
N THR A 21 -28.70 4.30 -0.02
CA THR A 21 -27.74 4.66 1.05
C THR A 21 -26.28 4.55 0.59
N LEU A 22 -25.87 3.47 -0.06
CA LEU A 22 -24.50 3.29 -0.55
C LEU A 22 -24.15 4.32 -1.64
N PHE A 23 -25.04 4.55 -2.58
CA PHE A 23 -24.81 5.52 -3.67
C PHE A 23 -24.86 6.98 -3.24
N ARG A 24 -25.59 7.31 -2.19
CA ARG A 24 -25.55 8.67 -1.63
C ARG A 24 -24.22 8.97 -0.99
N SER A 25 -23.60 8.01 -0.29
CA SER A 25 -22.28 8.17 0.32
C SER A 25 -21.20 8.26 -0.73
N ASP A 26 -21.18 7.35 -1.73
CA ASP A 26 -20.20 7.35 -2.81
C ASP A 26 -20.32 8.61 -3.68
N GLY A 27 -21.54 9.02 -4.05
CA GLY A 27 -21.78 10.24 -4.80
C GLY A 27 -21.42 11.51 -4.02
N LYS A 28 -21.58 11.52 -2.68
CA LYS A 28 -21.12 12.62 -1.84
C LYS A 28 -19.60 12.67 -1.76
N PHE A 29 -18.96 11.52 -1.62
CA PHE A 29 -17.50 11.40 -1.62
C PHE A 29 -16.93 11.94 -2.94
N LEU A 30 -17.45 11.51 -4.11
CA LEU A 30 -17.06 12.00 -5.43
C LEU A 30 -17.13 13.52 -5.51
N LYS A 31 -18.29 14.10 -5.18
CA LYS A 31 -18.51 15.55 -5.25
C LYS A 31 -17.53 16.33 -4.37
N LEU A 32 -17.23 15.81 -3.17
CA LEU A 32 -16.27 16.45 -2.26
C LEU A 32 -14.86 16.41 -2.82
N CYS A 33 -14.45 15.29 -3.39
CA CYS A 33 -13.13 15.16 -3.98
C CYS A 33 -12.98 16.02 -5.24
N GLN A 34 -14.00 16.06 -6.10
CA GLN A 34 -14.02 16.95 -7.27
C GLN A 34 -13.91 18.43 -6.84
N ALA A 35 -14.70 18.85 -5.84
CA ALA A 35 -14.63 20.21 -5.31
C ALA A 35 -13.29 20.56 -4.65
N VAL A 36 -12.56 19.57 -4.15
CA VAL A 36 -11.17 19.75 -3.69
C VAL A 36 -10.23 19.84 -4.87
N GLY A 37 -10.36 18.94 -5.86
CA GLY A 37 -9.54 18.95 -7.08
C GLY A 37 -9.58 20.26 -7.85
N GLU A 38 -10.75 20.91 -7.93
CA GLU A 38 -10.90 22.24 -8.55
C GLU A 38 -10.03 23.33 -7.93
N LYS A 39 -9.58 23.15 -6.68
CA LYS A 39 -8.69 24.09 -5.98
C LYS A 39 -7.22 23.91 -6.31
N TYR A 40 -6.87 22.82 -7.01
CA TYR A 40 -5.51 22.43 -7.36
C TYR A 40 -5.41 22.15 -8.86
N PRO A 41 -5.50 23.18 -9.71
CA PRO A 41 -5.53 23.01 -11.17
C PRO A 41 -4.24 22.41 -11.74
N GLU A 42 -3.15 22.41 -10.97
CA GLU A 42 -1.89 21.74 -11.30
C GLU A 42 -1.94 20.21 -11.15
N ILE A 43 -2.98 19.68 -10.49
CA ILE A 43 -3.17 18.24 -10.30
C ILE A 43 -4.26 17.76 -11.25
N THR A 44 -3.92 16.82 -12.12
CA THR A 44 -4.93 16.16 -12.97
C THR A 44 -5.72 15.16 -12.14
N THR A 45 -7.05 15.32 -12.10
CA THR A 45 -7.96 14.42 -11.38
C THR A 45 -8.92 13.76 -12.34
N ASP A 46 -9.07 12.44 -12.20
CA ASP A 46 -10.00 11.61 -12.95
C ASP A 46 -10.88 10.77 -12.01
N ASP A 47 -12.07 10.42 -12.44
CA ASP A 47 -12.93 9.48 -11.72
C ASP A 47 -13.09 8.16 -12.50
N TRP A 48 -12.94 7.06 -11.79
CA TRP A 48 -12.98 5.71 -12.34
C TRP A 48 -13.96 4.81 -11.59
N TYR A 49 -14.60 3.91 -12.32
CA TYR A 49 -15.33 2.80 -11.70
C TYR A 49 -14.35 1.79 -11.10
N ILE A 50 -14.66 1.26 -9.94
CA ILE A 50 -13.76 0.36 -9.21
C ILE A 50 -13.45 -0.91 -10.01
N ASP A 51 -14.44 -1.49 -10.69
CA ASP A 51 -14.27 -2.69 -11.52
C ASP A 51 -13.34 -2.46 -12.73
N ILE A 52 -13.46 -1.31 -13.37
CA ILE A 52 -12.54 -0.95 -14.47
C ILE A 52 -11.14 -0.65 -13.93
N MET A 53 -11.03 -0.03 -12.76
CA MET A 53 -9.74 0.31 -12.18
C MET A 53 -8.95 -0.94 -11.75
N THR A 54 -9.57 -1.95 -11.13
CA THR A 54 -8.91 -3.23 -10.83
C THR A 54 -8.34 -3.85 -12.10
N ALA A 55 -9.11 -3.85 -13.20
CA ALA A 55 -8.63 -4.33 -14.48
C ALA A 55 -7.43 -3.53 -15.04
N LYS A 56 -7.41 -2.19 -14.82
CA LYS A 56 -6.29 -1.33 -15.24
C LYS A 56 -5.04 -1.54 -14.41
N LEU A 57 -5.17 -1.85 -13.13
CA LEU A 57 -4.03 -2.17 -12.26
C LEU A 57 -3.36 -3.49 -12.66
N VAL A 58 -4.12 -4.49 -13.11
CA VAL A 58 -3.57 -5.75 -13.64
C VAL A 58 -2.83 -5.54 -14.96
N ASP A 59 -3.26 -4.58 -15.79
CA ASP A 59 -2.60 -4.27 -17.07
C ASP A 59 -1.24 -3.59 -16.84
N LYS A 60 -0.15 -4.31 -17.17
CA LYS A 60 1.23 -3.83 -17.02
C LYS A 60 1.52 -2.49 -17.71
N LYS A 61 0.80 -2.19 -18.79
CA LYS A 61 1.00 -0.93 -19.55
C LYS A 61 0.26 0.24 -18.92
N ARG A 62 -0.84 -0.03 -18.22
CA ARG A 62 -1.73 1.01 -17.70
C ARG A 62 -1.50 1.32 -16.23
N ARG A 63 -1.00 0.36 -15.43
CA ARG A 63 -0.83 0.56 -13.98
C ARG A 63 0.08 1.73 -13.60
N THR A 64 1.05 2.08 -14.45
CA THR A 64 1.98 3.18 -14.25
C THR A 64 1.42 4.56 -14.60
N ASP A 65 0.22 4.62 -15.18
CA ASP A 65 -0.46 5.89 -15.48
C ASP A 65 -0.99 6.55 -14.19
N PHE A 66 -1.12 5.77 -13.11
CA PHE A 66 -1.73 6.20 -11.87
C PHE A 66 -0.67 6.47 -10.80
N GLN A 67 -0.76 7.61 -10.13
CA GLN A 67 0.21 8.02 -9.10
C GLN A 67 -0.38 8.01 -7.69
N VAL A 68 -1.63 8.49 -7.54
CA VAL A 68 -2.32 8.58 -6.27
C VAL A 68 -3.78 8.14 -6.45
N PHE A 69 -4.25 7.33 -5.51
CA PHE A 69 -5.66 6.92 -5.42
C PHE A 69 -6.30 7.54 -4.19
N VAL A 70 -7.49 8.09 -4.35
CA VAL A 70 -8.33 8.56 -3.25
C VAL A 70 -9.58 7.70 -3.20
N LEU A 71 -9.73 6.91 -2.16
CA LEU A 71 -10.70 5.83 -2.07
C LEU A 71 -11.49 5.89 -0.77
N PRO A 72 -12.79 5.51 -0.76
CA PRO A 72 -13.47 5.11 0.45
C PRO A 72 -12.79 3.90 1.08
N ASN A 73 -12.94 3.74 2.41
CA ASN A 73 -12.23 2.72 3.19
C ASN A 73 -12.29 1.31 2.56
N LEU A 74 -13.47 0.81 2.26
CA LEU A 74 -13.64 -0.55 1.70
C LEU A 74 -12.90 -0.74 0.38
N TYR A 75 -12.98 0.22 -0.52
CA TYR A 75 -12.29 0.14 -1.80
C TYR A 75 -10.79 0.34 -1.65
N GLY A 76 -10.37 1.16 -0.68
CA GLY A 76 -8.97 1.32 -0.31
C GLY A 76 -8.36 -0.01 0.13
N ASP A 77 -9.00 -0.72 1.05
CA ASP A 77 -8.52 -2.01 1.56
C ASP A 77 -8.36 -3.04 0.42
N ILE A 78 -9.33 -3.11 -0.50
CA ILE A 78 -9.28 -4.05 -1.64
C ILE A 78 -8.15 -3.69 -2.62
N ILE A 79 -8.06 -2.41 -3.00
CA ILE A 79 -7.11 -1.97 -4.01
C ILE A 79 -5.66 -1.98 -3.49
N THR A 80 -5.46 -1.69 -2.20
CA THR A 80 -4.11 -1.74 -1.62
C THR A 80 -3.57 -3.15 -1.54
N ASP A 81 -4.41 -4.14 -1.22
CA ASP A 81 -4.01 -5.55 -1.23
C ASP A 81 -3.68 -6.02 -2.66
N GLU A 82 -4.51 -5.67 -3.65
CA GLU A 82 -4.22 -5.95 -5.06
C GLU A 82 -2.92 -5.29 -5.52
N ALA A 83 -2.70 -4.03 -5.17
CA ALA A 83 -1.50 -3.29 -5.53
C ALA A 83 -0.24 -3.87 -4.87
N ALA A 84 -0.33 -4.36 -3.64
CA ALA A 84 0.77 -5.00 -2.94
C ALA A 84 1.26 -6.27 -3.65
N GLU A 85 0.36 -7.03 -4.29
CA GLU A 85 0.73 -8.23 -5.06
C GLU A 85 1.68 -7.93 -6.22
N PHE A 86 1.61 -6.73 -6.81
CA PHE A 86 2.51 -6.34 -7.92
C PHE A 86 3.95 -6.10 -7.48
N GLN A 87 4.19 -5.86 -6.19
CA GLN A 87 5.53 -5.67 -5.66
C GLN A 87 6.04 -6.85 -4.82
N GLY A 88 5.25 -7.92 -4.67
CA GLY A 88 5.70 -9.14 -3.97
C GLY A 88 4.76 -9.62 -2.85
N GLY A 89 3.56 -9.07 -2.77
CA GLY A 89 2.53 -9.46 -1.80
C GLY A 89 2.36 -8.47 -0.66
N VAL A 90 1.32 -8.69 0.13
CA VAL A 90 0.93 -7.83 1.26
C VAL A 90 2.02 -7.71 2.37
N GLY A 91 2.98 -8.63 2.41
CA GLY A 91 4.13 -8.55 3.33
C GLY A 91 5.14 -7.46 2.97
N THR A 92 5.04 -6.79 1.82
CA THR A 92 6.08 -5.90 1.29
C THR A 92 5.76 -4.41 1.38
N ALA A 93 4.54 -4.03 1.76
CA ALA A 93 4.11 -2.64 1.86
C ALA A 93 3.89 -2.21 3.31
N GLY A 94 4.18 -0.94 3.62
CA GLY A 94 3.85 -0.31 4.90
C GLY A 94 2.58 0.53 4.79
N SER A 95 1.94 0.77 5.93
CA SER A 95 0.75 1.60 6.05
C SER A 95 0.95 2.73 7.06
N GLY A 96 0.25 3.84 6.86
CA GLY A 96 0.26 4.97 7.78
C GLY A 96 -1.12 5.59 7.93
N ASN A 97 -1.57 5.71 9.19
CA ASN A 97 -2.77 6.42 9.58
C ASN A 97 -2.36 7.81 10.10
N ILE A 98 -2.60 8.86 9.32
CA ILE A 98 -2.09 10.20 9.60
C ILE A 98 -3.26 11.13 9.94
N GLY A 99 -3.29 11.61 11.17
CA GLY A 99 -4.24 12.59 11.65
C GLY A 99 -3.62 13.97 11.86
N LYS A 100 -4.42 14.92 12.35
CA LYS A 100 -3.95 16.29 12.60
C LYS A 100 -2.88 16.42 13.70
N ARG A 101 -2.85 15.50 14.65
CA ARG A 101 -1.97 15.56 15.84
C ARG A 101 -1.09 14.34 15.99
N TYR A 102 -1.57 13.19 15.53
CA TYR A 102 -0.93 11.90 15.76
C TYR A 102 -0.86 11.15 14.43
N ALA A 103 0.14 10.32 14.30
CA ALA A 103 0.26 9.36 13.22
C ALA A 103 0.60 7.98 13.79
N MET A 104 0.15 6.93 13.13
CA MET A 104 0.47 5.54 13.43
C MET A 104 0.94 4.87 12.14
N PHE A 105 2.02 4.12 12.24
CA PHE A 105 2.59 3.39 11.11
C PHE A 105 2.60 1.91 11.45
N GLU A 106 2.15 1.09 10.52
CA GLU A 106 1.95 -0.34 10.74
C GLU A 106 2.18 -1.14 9.46
N ALA A 107 2.34 -2.44 9.61
CA ALA A 107 2.29 -3.35 8.47
C ALA A 107 0.87 -3.38 7.88
N ILE A 108 0.75 -3.51 6.55
CA ILE A 108 -0.58 -3.59 5.91
C ILE A 108 -1.29 -4.93 6.18
N HIS A 109 -0.54 -5.97 6.54
CA HIS A 109 -1.10 -7.29 6.84
C HIS A 109 -1.56 -7.40 8.29
N GLY A 110 -2.49 -8.33 8.56
CA GLY A 110 -2.95 -8.67 9.91
C GLY A 110 -1.92 -9.49 10.70
N SER A 111 -2.32 -9.93 11.90
CA SER A 111 -1.47 -10.63 12.88
C SER A 111 -1.10 -12.08 12.53
N ALA A 112 -1.62 -12.63 11.45
CA ALA A 112 -1.36 -13.99 10.94
C ALA A 112 -1.44 -15.11 12.03
N PRO A 113 -2.54 -15.24 12.79
CA PRO A 113 -2.64 -16.18 13.91
C PRO A 113 -2.43 -17.63 13.50
N ARG A 114 -2.75 -17.97 12.24
CA ARG A 114 -2.49 -19.30 11.68
C ARG A 114 -1.00 -19.62 11.64
N MET A 115 -0.17 -18.64 11.28
CA MET A 115 1.28 -18.78 11.20
C MET A 115 1.89 -19.10 12.58
N VAL A 116 1.39 -18.44 13.62
CA VAL A 116 1.77 -18.72 15.02
C VAL A 116 1.33 -20.13 15.42
N LYS A 117 0.07 -20.49 15.14
CA LYS A 117 -0.47 -21.82 15.45
C LYS A 117 0.28 -22.98 14.78
N GLU A 118 0.78 -22.74 13.58
CA GLU A 118 1.57 -23.72 12.80
C GLU A 118 3.07 -23.72 13.16
N GLY A 119 3.50 -22.95 14.16
CA GLY A 119 4.91 -22.88 14.59
C GLY A 119 5.85 -22.22 13.58
N ARG A 120 5.32 -21.36 12.70
CA ARG A 120 6.07 -20.70 11.62
C ARG A 120 6.33 -19.20 11.84
N ALA A 121 6.06 -18.71 13.05
CA ALA A 121 6.17 -17.29 13.35
C ALA A 121 7.57 -16.71 13.08
N GLN A 122 8.64 -17.49 13.28
CA GLN A 122 10.01 -17.09 13.00
C GLN A 122 10.29 -16.80 11.52
N TYR A 123 9.44 -17.30 10.60
CA TYR A 123 9.56 -17.07 9.16
C TYR A 123 8.65 -15.92 8.67
N ALA A 124 8.10 -15.10 9.59
CA ALA A 124 7.31 -13.94 9.20
C ALA A 124 8.14 -12.95 8.40
N ASP A 125 7.54 -12.33 7.38
CA ASP A 125 8.20 -11.31 6.57
C ASP A 125 8.25 -9.97 7.34
N PRO A 126 9.45 -9.42 7.63
CA PRO A 126 9.56 -8.14 8.31
C PRO A 126 9.42 -6.94 7.37
N CYS A 127 9.40 -7.13 6.06
CA CYS A 127 9.50 -6.04 5.07
C CYS A 127 8.38 -5.02 5.21
N SER A 128 7.15 -5.45 5.47
CA SER A 128 6.01 -4.54 5.64
C SER A 128 6.22 -3.58 6.83
N MET A 129 6.68 -4.09 7.97
CA MET A 129 6.98 -3.25 9.14
C MET A 129 8.21 -2.36 8.91
N LEU A 130 9.23 -2.83 8.21
CA LEU A 130 10.38 -2.02 7.84
C LEU A 130 10.00 -0.88 6.89
N ARG A 131 9.10 -1.13 5.93
CA ARG A 131 8.52 -0.08 5.07
C ARG A 131 7.69 0.94 5.87
N ALA A 132 6.92 0.48 6.84
CA ALA A 132 6.20 1.37 7.77
C ALA A 132 7.19 2.23 8.59
N SER A 133 8.34 1.67 8.97
CA SER A 133 9.41 2.40 9.65
C SER A 133 10.06 3.47 8.76
N VAL A 134 10.21 3.21 7.46
CA VAL A 134 10.62 4.24 6.48
C VAL A 134 9.62 5.42 6.49
N MET A 135 8.33 5.12 6.45
CA MET A 135 7.29 6.16 6.49
C MET A 135 7.32 6.95 7.80
N LEU A 136 7.53 6.27 8.93
CA LEU A 136 7.68 6.92 10.24
C LEU A 136 8.89 7.86 10.25
N LEU A 137 10.05 7.40 9.81
CA LEU A 137 11.28 8.22 9.76
C LEU A 137 11.09 9.46 8.90
N SER A 138 10.49 9.32 7.72
CA SER A 138 10.16 10.45 6.85
C SER A 138 9.18 11.42 7.53
N HIS A 139 8.14 10.90 8.20
CA HIS A 139 7.12 11.71 8.86
C HIS A 139 7.70 12.58 10.01
N ILE A 140 8.67 12.05 10.76
CA ILE A 140 9.32 12.79 11.85
C ILE A 140 10.55 13.61 11.42
N GLY A 141 10.80 13.72 10.10
CA GLY A 141 11.84 14.57 9.53
C GLY A 141 13.22 13.92 9.36
N TYR A 142 13.35 12.62 9.56
CA TYR A 142 14.60 11.86 9.35
C TYR A 142 14.69 11.32 7.92
N GLN A 143 14.57 12.21 6.92
CA GLN A 143 14.51 11.82 5.51
C GLN A 143 15.73 11.04 5.05
N ALA A 144 16.94 11.47 5.42
CA ALA A 144 18.17 10.79 5.02
C ALA A 144 18.24 9.33 5.52
N GLN A 145 17.75 9.07 6.75
CA GLN A 145 17.66 7.72 7.31
C GLN A 145 16.56 6.90 6.63
N ALA A 146 15.43 7.53 6.30
CA ALA A 146 14.36 6.89 5.53
C ALA A 146 14.84 6.46 4.14
N ASP A 147 15.57 7.32 3.44
CA ASP A 147 16.13 7.03 2.13
C ASP A 147 17.18 5.91 2.19
N LYS A 148 18.03 5.94 3.22
CA LYS A 148 19.05 4.90 3.44
C LYS A 148 18.40 3.53 3.72
N LEU A 149 17.39 3.47 4.57
CA LEU A 149 16.64 2.24 4.86
C LEU A 149 15.90 1.75 3.60
N THR A 150 15.31 2.65 2.82
CA THR A 150 14.67 2.33 1.54
C THR A 150 15.65 1.69 0.58
N ALA A 151 16.83 2.29 0.39
CA ALA A 151 17.86 1.77 -0.50
C ALA A 151 18.36 0.38 -0.05
N ALA A 152 18.52 0.18 1.26
CA ALA A 152 18.92 -1.12 1.81
C ALA A 152 17.86 -2.20 1.55
N LEU A 153 16.56 -1.88 1.79
CA LEU A 153 15.46 -2.80 1.52
C LEU A 153 15.37 -3.15 0.03
N ASP A 154 15.44 -2.17 -0.85
CA ASP A 154 15.39 -2.38 -2.30
C ASP A 154 16.58 -3.24 -2.78
N LYS A 155 17.77 -3.01 -2.22
CA LYS A 155 18.95 -3.82 -2.51
C LYS A 155 18.74 -5.27 -2.07
N CYS A 156 18.30 -5.49 -0.83
CA CYS A 156 18.06 -6.83 -0.28
C CYS A 156 16.94 -7.58 -1.00
N MET A 157 15.82 -6.90 -1.29
CA MET A 157 14.62 -7.54 -1.84
C MET A 157 14.67 -7.74 -3.35
N PHE A 158 15.24 -6.80 -4.10
CA PHE A 158 15.09 -6.77 -5.55
C PHE A 158 16.39 -6.93 -6.32
N THR A 159 17.53 -6.49 -5.76
CA THR A 159 18.82 -6.49 -6.46
C THR A 159 19.68 -7.69 -6.09
N GLU A 160 20.11 -7.80 -4.83
CA GLU A 160 21.02 -8.88 -4.40
C GLU A 160 20.29 -10.19 -4.14
N LYS A 161 19.15 -10.13 -3.43
CA LYS A 161 18.33 -11.30 -3.07
C LYS A 161 19.13 -12.44 -2.42
N ALA A 162 20.14 -12.10 -1.60
CA ALA A 162 20.98 -13.09 -0.95
C ALA A 162 20.18 -13.97 0.03
N LEU A 163 19.13 -13.41 0.63
CA LEU A 163 18.16 -14.12 1.45
C LEU A 163 16.76 -13.89 0.91
N THR A 164 15.93 -14.94 0.94
CA THR A 164 14.54 -14.88 0.48
C THR A 164 13.60 -15.22 1.64
N VAL A 165 12.63 -14.36 1.90
CA VAL A 165 11.55 -14.62 2.86
C VAL A 165 10.42 -15.35 2.14
N THR A 166 10.01 -16.51 2.65
CA THR A 166 8.95 -17.35 2.03
C THR A 166 7.76 -17.58 2.97
N GLY A 167 7.86 -17.12 4.21
CA GLY A 167 6.89 -17.43 5.26
C GLY A 167 6.94 -18.90 5.71
N ARG A 168 7.98 -19.64 5.34
CA ARG A 168 8.19 -21.08 5.61
C ARG A 168 9.66 -21.37 5.82
N ASP A 169 9.97 -22.57 6.28
CA ASP A 169 11.33 -23.13 6.44
C ASP A 169 12.12 -23.30 5.13
N THR A 170 11.49 -23.04 4.00
CA THR A 170 12.15 -22.95 2.68
C THR A 170 12.86 -21.61 2.43
N GLY A 171 12.71 -20.66 3.34
CA GLY A 171 13.33 -19.34 3.29
C GLY A 171 14.05 -19.00 4.58
N CYS A 172 14.59 -17.78 4.66
CA CYS A 172 15.22 -17.27 5.86
C CYS A 172 14.19 -16.88 6.93
N THR A 173 14.66 -16.81 8.17
CA THR A 173 13.87 -16.29 9.28
C THR A 173 13.78 -14.77 9.23
N CYS A 174 12.80 -14.22 9.96
CA CYS A 174 12.63 -12.78 10.16
C CYS A 174 13.90 -12.12 10.71
N THR A 175 14.57 -12.77 11.68
CA THR A 175 15.81 -12.26 12.29
C THR A 175 16.96 -12.24 11.28
N GLU A 176 17.18 -13.33 10.55
CA GLU A 176 18.25 -13.41 9.54
C GLU A 176 18.07 -12.35 8.45
N PHE A 177 16.83 -12.11 8.02
CA PHE A 177 16.56 -11.06 7.05
C PHE A 177 16.78 -9.67 7.64
N GLY A 178 16.37 -9.42 8.88
CA GLY A 178 16.62 -8.17 9.59
C GLY A 178 18.11 -7.87 9.71
N ASP A 179 18.93 -8.87 10.10
CA ASP A 179 20.39 -8.77 10.18
C ASP A 179 21.03 -8.49 8.83
N TYR A 180 20.49 -9.09 7.77
CA TYR A 180 20.94 -8.80 6.39
C TYR A 180 20.69 -7.35 5.99
N VAL A 181 19.49 -6.82 6.29
CA VAL A 181 19.16 -5.40 6.05
C VAL A 181 20.07 -4.48 6.86
N MET A 182 20.32 -4.78 8.14
CA MET A 182 21.22 -3.99 9.00
C MET A 182 22.64 -3.92 8.43
N ARG A 183 23.24 -5.05 8.08
CA ARG A 183 24.56 -5.09 7.42
C ARG A 183 24.59 -4.30 6.12
N THR A 184 23.50 -4.37 5.34
CA THR A 184 23.40 -3.62 4.08
C THR A 184 23.35 -2.11 4.33
N ILE A 185 22.66 -1.66 5.38
CA ILE A 185 22.64 -0.24 5.81
C ILE A 185 24.06 0.25 6.14
N GLU A 186 24.88 -0.55 6.81
CA GLU A 186 26.27 -0.17 7.17
C GLU A 186 27.16 0.02 5.95
N THR A 187 26.87 -0.63 4.84
CA THR A 187 27.67 -0.59 3.59
C THR A 187 27.19 0.47 2.59
N LEU A 188 26.06 1.14 2.84
CA LEU A 188 25.53 2.25 2.03
C LEU A 188 25.95 3.60 2.59
#